data_da174e2a1b401aada4e8a28e302171bf
#
_entry.id   da174e2a1b401aada4e8a28e302171bf
#
_cell.length_a   1.000
_cell.length_b   1.000
_cell.length_c   1.000
_cell.angle_alpha   90.00
_cell.angle_beta   90.00
_cell.angle_gamma   90.00
#
_symmetry.space_group_name_H-M   'P 1'
#
loop_
_entity.id
_entity.type
_entity.pdbx_description
1 polymer ?
#
loop_
_entity_poly.entity_id
_entity_poly.type
_entity_poly.pdbx_seq_one_letter_code
_entity_poly.pdbx_strand_id
1 'polypeptide(L)'
;MTDEDKMAIGAKDVKMLYNIVPEAAKYLADRSIEDIARSTEFNNRPDALCVSGLTAGSETDTQVLSRVKKSVKHTPILCNTGCKKDNIVRQLSNSDGAVCATTFKYDGKFENAVDETRVKAFMDVVKEYRKTL
;
A
#
# COMPACT_ATOMS: atom_id res chain seq x y z
N MET A 1 -16.12 -2.49 -8.67
CA MET A 1 -15.74 -2.51 -10.10
C MET A 1 -15.07 -3.84 -10.36
N THR A 2 -15.57 -4.62 -11.29
CA THR A 2 -15.03 -5.90 -11.73
C THR A 2 -14.22 -5.74 -13.01
N ASP A 3 -13.56 -6.81 -13.49
CA ASP A 3 -12.88 -6.79 -14.80
C ASP A 3 -13.89 -6.58 -15.94
N GLU A 4 -15.09 -7.12 -15.81
CA GLU A 4 -16.17 -6.90 -16.78
C GLU A 4 -16.60 -5.43 -16.83
N ASP A 5 -16.71 -4.76 -15.68
CA ASP A 5 -17.02 -3.32 -15.62
C ASP A 5 -15.93 -2.50 -16.31
N LYS A 6 -14.63 -2.84 -16.07
CA LYS A 6 -13.51 -2.16 -16.75
C LYS A 6 -13.55 -2.33 -18.26
N MET A 7 -13.87 -3.52 -18.73
CA MET A 7 -13.97 -3.78 -20.16
C MET A 7 -15.13 -2.99 -20.80
N ALA A 8 -16.28 -2.93 -20.13
CA ALA A 8 -17.45 -2.21 -20.61
C ALA A 8 -17.22 -0.70 -20.82
N ILE A 9 -16.34 -0.08 -20.04
CA ILE A 9 -16.00 1.34 -20.14
C ILE A 9 -14.66 1.60 -20.87
N GLY A 10 -14.05 0.57 -21.48
CA GLY A 10 -12.77 0.69 -22.19
C GLY A 10 -11.54 0.88 -21.29
N ALA A 11 -11.64 0.56 -20.03
CA ALA A 11 -10.59 0.77 -19.02
C ALA A 11 -9.82 -0.53 -18.62
N LYS A 12 -9.76 -1.52 -19.51
CA LYS A 12 -9.16 -2.84 -19.23
C LYS A 12 -7.71 -2.76 -18.71
N ASP A 13 -6.96 -1.77 -19.16
CA ASP A 13 -5.54 -1.60 -18.80
C ASP A 13 -5.33 -0.77 -17.52
N VAL A 14 -6.42 -0.24 -16.93
CA VAL A 14 -6.35 0.51 -15.67
C VAL A 14 -6.18 -0.46 -14.51
N LYS A 15 -5.12 -0.25 -13.71
CA LYS A 15 -4.83 -1.05 -12.51
C LYS A 15 -5.69 -0.61 -11.34
N MET A 16 -6.22 -1.60 -10.61
CA MET A 16 -7.07 -1.37 -9.44
C MET A 16 -6.35 -1.75 -8.16
N LEU A 17 -6.09 -0.74 -7.34
CA LEU A 17 -5.49 -0.89 -6.01
C LEU A 17 -6.57 -0.63 -4.96
N TYR A 18 -6.93 -1.64 -4.18
CA TYR A 18 -7.99 -1.53 -3.17
C TYR A 18 -7.42 -1.32 -1.78
N ASN A 19 -7.76 -0.17 -1.18
CA ASN A 19 -7.40 0.09 0.21
C ASN A 19 -8.39 -0.62 1.14
N ILE A 20 -7.94 -1.67 1.81
CA ILE A 20 -8.73 -2.48 2.75
C ILE A 20 -8.60 -2.00 4.21
N VAL A 21 -7.71 -1.07 4.48
CA VAL A 21 -7.59 -0.37 5.77
C VAL A 21 -7.60 1.13 5.49
N PRO A 22 -8.77 1.73 5.20
CA PRO A 22 -8.87 3.14 4.88
C PRO A 22 -8.63 4.01 6.12
N GLU A 23 -7.95 5.14 5.91
CA GLU A 23 -7.50 6.04 6.99
C GLU A 23 -8.67 6.71 7.75
N ALA A 24 -9.75 7.01 7.07
CA ALA A 24 -10.87 7.78 7.62
C ALA A 24 -12.20 7.02 7.61
N ALA A 25 -12.15 5.69 7.62
CA ALA A 25 -13.36 4.86 7.57
C ALA A 25 -13.28 3.68 8.54
N LYS A 26 -14.42 3.17 8.92
CA LYS A 26 -14.58 1.98 9.72
C LYS A 26 -15.60 1.05 9.04
N TYR A 27 -15.31 -0.24 9.02
CA TYR A 27 -16.28 -1.23 8.57
C TYR A 27 -17.48 -1.26 9.50
N LEU A 28 -18.68 -1.32 8.93
CA LEU A 28 -19.94 -1.40 9.69
C LEU A 28 -20.13 -2.80 10.30
N ALA A 29 -19.59 -3.83 9.64
CA ALA A 29 -19.63 -5.20 10.13
C ALA A 29 -18.33 -5.55 10.86
N ASP A 30 -18.43 -6.33 11.92
CA ASP A 30 -17.27 -6.83 12.65
C ASP A 30 -16.67 -8.03 11.89
N ARG A 31 -15.59 -7.77 11.17
CA ARG A 31 -14.84 -8.76 10.37
C ARG A 31 -13.35 -8.60 10.61
N SER A 32 -12.65 -9.73 10.65
CA SER A 32 -11.19 -9.70 10.70
C SER A 32 -10.59 -9.08 9.43
N ILE A 33 -9.43 -8.45 9.53
CA ILE A 33 -8.76 -7.88 8.36
C ILE A 33 -8.37 -8.98 7.35
N GLU A 34 -8.08 -10.18 7.82
CA GLU A 34 -7.79 -11.35 6.99
C GLU A 34 -9.02 -11.77 6.18
N ASP A 35 -10.20 -11.74 6.77
CA ASP A 35 -11.45 -12.06 6.06
C ASP A 35 -11.80 -11.00 5.02
N ILE A 36 -11.55 -9.74 5.35
CA ILE A 36 -11.73 -8.63 4.42
C ILE A 36 -10.77 -8.81 3.23
N ALA A 37 -9.49 -9.10 3.48
CA ALA A 37 -8.50 -9.30 2.44
C ALA A 37 -8.87 -10.48 1.51
N ARG A 38 -9.19 -11.65 2.08
CA ARG A 38 -9.61 -12.84 1.31
C ARG A 38 -10.86 -12.58 0.48
N SER A 39 -11.85 -11.94 1.09
CA SER A 39 -13.10 -11.61 0.41
C SER A 39 -12.89 -10.63 -0.74
N THR A 40 -12.03 -9.62 -0.54
CA THR A 40 -11.70 -8.65 -1.59
C THR A 40 -10.90 -9.29 -2.72
N GLU A 41 -9.91 -10.12 -2.41
CA GLU A 41 -9.17 -10.88 -3.42
C GLU A 41 -10.11 -11.75 -4.28
N PHE A 42 -11.03 -12.47 -3.64
CA PHE A 42 -11.94 -13.37 -4.33
C PHE A 42 -12.99 -12.65 -5.20
N ASN A 43 -13.64 -11.64 -4.62
CA ASN A 43 -14.79 -10.98 -5.28
C ASN A 43 -14.38 -9.90 -6.28
N ASN A 44 -13.29 -9.18 -6.02
CA ASN A 44 -12.92 -8.00 -6.79
C ASN A 44 -11.70 -8.21 -7.69
N ARG A 45 -10.90 -9.24 -7.43
CA ARG A 45 -9.67 -9.55 -8.18
C ARG A 45 -8.80 -8.31 -8.42
N PRO A 46 -8.41 -7.59 -7.37
CA PRO A 46 -7.63 -6.35 -7.52
C PRO A 46 -6.21 -6.66 -8.01
N ASP A 47 -5.57 -5.67 -8.64
CA ASP A 47 -4.15 -5.75 -9.00
C ASP A 47 -3.24 -5.67 -7.76
N ALA A 48 -3.69 -5.01 -6.68
CA ALA A 48 -3.07 -5.05 -5.36
C ALA A 48 -4.06 -4.65 -4.26
N LEU A 49 -3.74 -5.03 -3.01
CA LEU A 49 -4.41 -4.53 -1.81
C LEU A 49 -3.49 -3.55 -1.07
N CYS A 50 -4.05 -2.43 -0.66
CA CYS A 50 -3.37 -1.40 0.11
C CYS A 50 -3.77 -1.46 1.58
N VAL A 51 -2.79 -1.31 2.47
CA VAL A 51 -2.98 -1.22 3.91
C VAL A 51 -2.43 0.11 4.39
N SER A 52 -3.27 0.93 4.99
CA SER A 52 -2.92 2.27 5.49
C SER A 52 -2.69 2.28 7.00
N GLY A 53 -1.99 3.31 7.48
CA GLY A 53 -1.97 3.69 8.87
C GLY A 53 -3.24 4.45 9.27
N LEU A 54 -3.28 4.96 10.50
CA LEU A 54 -4.46 5.61 11.08
C LEU A 54 -4.85 6.89 10.34
N THR A 55 -3.86 7.66 9.90
CA THR A 55 -4.05 8.93 9.18
C THR A 55 -3.02 9.05 8.04
N ALA A 56 -3.26 9.97 7.11
CA ALA A 56 -2.30 10.28 6.05
C ALA A 56 -0.92 10.59 6.61
N GLY A 57 0.11 9.88 6.12
CA GLY A 57 1.49 10.01 6.58
C GLY A 57 1.82 9.27 7.88
N SER A 58 0.85 8.69 8.59
CA SER A 58 1.13 7.80 9.72
C SER A 58 1.64 6.45 9.24
N GLU A 59 2.54 5.86 10.02
CA GLU A 59 3.14 4.57 9.68
C GLU A 59 2.10 3.45 9.71
N THR A 60 2.12 2.61 8.68
CA THR A 60 1.31 1.40 8.64
C THR A 60 1.87 0.35 9.61
N ASP A 61 0.98 -0.28 10.37
CA ASP A 61 1.36 -1.36 11.29
C ASP A 61 1.86 -2.58 10.52
N THR A 62 3.12 -2.95 10.77
CA THR A 62 3.77 -4.09 10.11
C THR A 62 3.14 -5.44 10.48
N GLN A 63 2.52 -5.56 11.66
CA GLN A 63 1.80 -6.77 12.04
C GLN A 63 0.53 -6.93 11.20
N VAL A 64 -0.20 -5.84 10.96
CA VAL A 64 -1.36 -5.84 10.05
C VAL A 64 -0.94 -6.19 8.63
N LEU A 65 0.13 -5.59 8.10
CA LEU A 65 0.69 -5.93 6.78
C LEU A 65 1.01 -7.42 6.68
N SER A 66 1.73 -7.96 7.65
CA SER A 66 2.13 -9.38 7.69
C SER A 66 0.91 -10.31 7.74
N ARG A 67 -0.09 -9.99 8.54
CA ARG A 67 -1.35 -10.77 8.66
C ARG A 67 -2.12 -10.77 7.34
N VAL A 68 -2.27 -9.60 6.72
CA VAL A 68 -2.93 -9.45 5.41
C VAL A 68 -2.17 -10.25 4.35
N LYS A 69 -0.84 -10.08 4.26
CA LYS A 69 -0.01 -10.78 3.28
C LYS A 69 -0.11 -12.31 3.39
N LYS A 70 -0.18 -12.84 4.61
CA LYS A 70 -0.35 -14.29 4.84
C LYS A 70 -1.76 -14.79 4.54
N SER A 71 -2.75 -13.93 4.47
CA SER A 71 -4.16 -14.31 4.26
C SER A 71 -4.57 -14.43 2.81
N VAL A 72 -3.87 -13.77 1.90
CA VAL A 72 -4.14 -13.78 0.45
C VAL A 72 -3.22 -14.77 -0.27
N LYS A 73 -3.61 -15.19 -1.48
CA LYS A 73 -2.87 -16.21 -2.26
C LYS A 73 -2.03 -15.60 -3.38
N HIS A 74 -2.56 -14.61 -4.07
CA HIS A 74 -1.99 -14.11 -5.32
C HIS A 74 -1.87 -12.59 -5.38
N THR A 75 -2.66 -11.87 -4.59
CA THR A 75 -2.75 -10.42 -4.67
C THR A 75 -1.59 -9.76 -3.92
N PRO A 76 -0.79 -8.91 -4.56
CA PRO A 76 0.27 -8.16 -3.90
C PRO A 76 -0.28 -7.22 -2.81
N ILE A 77 0.46 -7.07 -1.72
CA ILE A 77 0.12 -6.20 -0.61
C ILE A 77 1.03 -4.98 -0.61
N LEU A 78 0.44 -3.79 -0.62
CA LEU A 78 1.16 -2.53 -0.60
C LEU A 78 0.99 -1.82 0.75
N CYS A 79 2.12 -1.40 1.33
CA CYS A 79 2.13 -0.43 2.42
C CYS A 79 1.75 0.94 1.84
N ASN A 80 0.60 1.50 2.25
CA ASN A 80 0.02 2.66 1.58
C ASN A 80 0.34 4.00 2.24
N THR A 81 0.74 4.03 3.52
CA THR A 81 1.02 5.28 4.22
C THR A 81 2.27 5.22 5.08
N GLY A 82 2.84 6.38 5.36
CA GLY A 82 3.89 6.58 6.36
C GLY A 82 5.23 5.95 6.04
N CYS A 83 5.48 5.56 4.78
CA CYS A 83 6.79 5.07 4.37
C CYS A 83 7.81 6.22 4.36
N LYS A 84 8.93 6.00 5.05
CA LYS A 84 10.04 6.94 5.19
C LYS A 84 11.36 6.21 4.97
N LYS A 85 12.44 6.96 4.75
CA LYS A 85 13.78 6.41 4.56
C LYS A 85 14.22 5.46 5.70
N ASP A 86 13.86 5.78 6.93
CA ASP A 86 14.26 5.04 8.14
C ASP A 86 13.41 3.79 8.42
N ASN A 87 12.22 3.67 7.82
CA ASN A 87 11.34 2.52 8.05
C ASN A 87 11.06 1.66 6.81
N ILE A 88 11.46 2.12 5.60
CA ILE A 88 11.05 1.45 4.35
C ILE A 88 11.50 0.00 4.26
N VAL A 89 12.65 -0.36 4.76
CA VAL A 89 13.13 -1.75 4.77
C VAL A 89 12.20 -2.64 5.60
N ARG A 90 11.82 -2.18 6.80
CA ARG A 90 10.87 -2.90 7.66
C ARG A 90 9.49 -3.01 7.01
N GLN A 91 9.02 -1.97 6.33
CA GLN A 91 7.73 -2.00 5.63
C GLN A 91 7.77 -2.99 4.46
N LEU A 92 8.80 -2.96 3.62
CA LEU A 92 8.96 -3.86 2.49
C LEU A 92 9.21 -5.32 2.90
N SER A 93 9.78 -5.57 4.07
CA SER A 93 9.91 -6.95 4.59
C SER A 93 8.55 -7.59 4.92
N ASN A 94 7.49 -6.78 5.10
CA ASN A 94 6.14 -7.22 5.44
C ASN A 94 5.11 -6.97 4.33
N SER A 95 5.53 -6.46 3.16
CA SER A 95 4.67 -6.16 2.01
C SER A 95 5.38 -6.47 0.71
N ASP A 96 4.70 -6.33 -0.42
CA ASP A 96 5.26 -6.53 -1.76
C ASP A 96 5.66 -5.21 -2.43
N GLY A 97 5.27 -4.10 -1.82
CA GLY A 97 5.60 -2.76 -2.30
C GLY A 97 5.08 -1.67 -1.38
N ALA A 98 5.28 -0.43 -1.79
CA ALA A 98 4.87 0.73 -1.01
C ALA A 98 4.39 1.88 -1.89
N VAL A 99 3.41 2.64 -1.40
CA VAL A 99 2.97 3.91 -1.96
C VAL A 99 3.58 5.03 -1.13
N CYS A 100 4.36 5.90 -1.75
CA CYS A 100 5.11 6.94 -1.07
C CYS A 100 4.82 8.31 -1.69
N ALA A 101 4.48 9.29 -0.87
CA ALA A 101 4.20 10.65 -1.33
C ALA A 101 4.85 11.70 -0.42
N THR A 102 4.30 11.94 0.76
CA THR A 102 4.69 13.04 1.67
C THR A 102 6.18 13.01 2.03
N THR A 103 6.78 11.82 2.17
CA THR A 103 8.21 11.67 2.48
C THR A 103 9.13 12.27 1.41
N PHE A 104 8.66 12.38 0.16
CA PHE A 104 9.41 12.92 -0.97
C PHE A 104 9.33 14.43 -1.12
N LYS A 105 8.48 15.07 -0.34
CA LYS A 105 8.24 16.52 -0.44
C LYS A 105 9.18 17.32 0.45
N TYR A 106 9.46 18.57 0.07
CA TYR A 106 10.24 19.49 0.90
C TYR A 106 9.67 19.53 2.32
N ASP A 107 10.54 19.45 3.32
CA ASP A 107 10.23 19.43 4.75
C ASP A 107 9.29 18.29 5.19
N GLY A 108 8.99 17.34 4.31
CA GLY A 108 8.00 16.27 4.57
C GLY A 108 6.59 16.81 4.74
N LYS A 109 6.25 17.93 4.13
CA LYS A 109 4.93 18.56 4.18
C LYS A 109 4.13 18.21 2.93
N PHE A 110 2.89 17.81 3.12
CA PHE A 110 2.01 17.33 2.05
C PHE A 110 1.81 18.35 0.93
N GLU A 111 1.68 19.61 1.26
CA GLU A 111 1.45 20.73 0.34
C GLU A 111 2.67 21.15 -0.47
N ASN A 112 3.87 20.77 -0.05
CA ASN A 112 5.10 21.18 -0.71
C ASN A 112 5.37 20.41 -2.00
N ALA A 113 6.24 20.95 -2.85
CA ALA A 113 6.74 20.28 -4.05
C ALA A 113 7.63 19.08 -3.70
N VAL A 114 7.87 18.21 -4.68
CA VAL A 114 8.78 17.05 -4.53
C VAL A 114 10.23 17.53 -4.48
N ASP A 115 10.98 17.00 -3.53
CA ASP A 115 12.42 17.19 -3.34
C ASP A 115 13.18 15.98 -3.91
N GLU A 116 13.90 16.21 -5.00
CA GLU A 116 14.69 15.16 -5.68
C GLU A 116 15.73 14.51 -4.75
N THR A 117 16.35 15.29 -3.86
CA THR A 117 17.35 14.79 -2.92
C THR A 117 16.75 13.78 -1.96
N ARG A 118 15.52 14.04 -1.49
CA ARG A 118 14.79 13.12 -0.61
C ARG A 118 14.39 11.84 -1.35
N VAL A 119 13.93 11.96 -2.59
CA VAL A 119 13.60 10.80 -3.45
C VAL A 119 14.84 9.93 -3.67
N LYS A 120 15.97 10.55 -4.03
CA LYS A 120 17.23 9.83 -4.24
C LYS A 120 17.68 9.09 -2.98
N ALA A 121 17.73 9.77 -1.84
CA ALA A 121 18.15 9.18 -0.57
C ALA A 121 17.25 8.01 -0.13
N PHE A 122 15.95 8.10 -0.37
CA PHE A 122 15.00 7.02 -0.13
C PHE A 122 15.24 5.83 -1.06
N MET A 123 15.37 6.09 -2.36
CA MET A 123 15.57 5.04 -3.36
C MET A 123 16.93 4.34 -3.23
N ASP A 124 17.95 5.01 -2.72
CA ASP A 124 19.23 4.37 -2.43
C ASP A 124 19.07 3.27 -1.36
N VAL A 125 18.28 3.53 -0.29
CA VAL A 125 17.95 2.51 0.72
C VAL A 125 17.16 1.35 0.11
N VAL A 126 16.16 1.65 -0.73
CA VAL A 126 15.35 0.61 -1.40
C VAL A 126 16.22 -0.25 -2.34
N LYS A 127 17.13 0.36 -3.08
CA LYS A 127 18.05 -0.36 -3.99
C LYS A 127 18.98 -1.30 -3.20
N GLU A 128 19.54 -0.84 -2.08
CA GLU A 128 20.36 -1.71 -1.23
C GLU A 128 19.55 -2.87 -0.66
N TYR A 129 18.34 -2.62 -0.18
CA TYR A 129 17.47 -3.69 0.30
C TYR A 129 17.18 -4.74 -0.80
N ARG A 130 16.90 -4.29 -2.03
CA ARG A 130 16.64 -5.20 -3.17
C ARG A 130 17.80 -6.13 -3.51
N LYS A 131 19.04 -5.78 -3.17
CA LYS A 131 20.21 -6.65 -3.36
C LYS A 131 20.25 -7.81 -2.37
N THR A 132 19.45 -7.75 -1.32
CA THR A 132 19.39 -8.79 -0.26
C THR A 132 18.28 -9.82 -0.50
N LEU A 133 17.43 -9.60 -1.50
CA LEU A 133 16.34 -10.50 -1.91
C LEU A 133 16.80 -11.51 -2.94
#